data_f834dfb682ee52ada82068f7f0d862e2
#
_entry.id   f834dfb682ee52ada82068f7f0d862e2
#
_cell.length_a   1.000
_cell.length_b   1.000
_cell.length_c   1.000
_cell.angle_alpha   90.00
_cell.angle_beta   90.00
_cell.angle_gamma   90.00
#
_symmetry.space_group_name_H-M   'P 1'
#
loop_
_entity.id
_entity.type
_entity.pdbx_description
1 polymer ?
#
loop_
_entity_poly.entity_id
_entity_poly.type
_entity_poly.pdbx_seq_one_letter_code
_entity_poly.pdbx_strand_id
1 'polypeptide(L)'
;MVPDYYNIIHMNTNTNNHKTSYSITRGLFFLIICSVIFTVLYYSLPRQNREPAISDYIDFSEGWTTSDGRPVDFSHISGTCTVTKKLPALTHDMALFFFYKSSNVTILIDDRQIYETMQPEGVFFGKTPGASYVSLPIYREDSGRTLTLVIDNPYGDGSGKINDMYLGRSEDILISRIRDKAPGFGISFLIAHLGL
;
A
#
# COMPACT_ATOMS: atom_id res chain seq x y z
N MET A 1 69.96 -20.02 -19.83
CA MET A 1 69.40 -18.67 -19.70
C MET A 1 67.95 -18.75 -20.10
N VAL A 2 67.05 -18.89 -19.15
CA VAL A 2 65.59 -19.03 -19.38
C VAL A 2 65.01 -17.64 -19.09
N PRO A 3 64.30 -17.01 -20.01
CA PRO A 3 63.76 -15.70 -19.76
C PRO A 3 62.52 -15.80 -18.83
N ASP A 4 62.46 -14.88 -17.88
CA ASP A 4 61.41 -14.69 -16.87
C ASP A 4 60.01 -14.41 -17.50
N TYR A 5 59.34 -15.51 -17.85
CA TYR A 5 57.93 -15.40 -18.28
C TYR A 5 56.93 -15.10 -17.14
N TYR A 6 57.37 -15.25 -15.88
CA TYR A 6 56.50 -15.06 -14.72
C TYR A 6 56.12 -13.61 -14.42
N ASN A 7 56.90 -12.63 -14.81
CA ASN A 7 56.63 -11.21 -14.52
C ASN A 7 55.62 -10.55 -15.47
N ILE A 8 55.37 -11.13 -16.64
CA ILE A 8 54.42 -10.54 -17.62
C ILE A 8 52.99 -10.86 -17.28
N ILE A 9 52.72 -12.02 -16.66
CA ILE A 9 51.34 -12.43 -16.30
C ILE A 9 50.85 -11.63 -15.11
N HIS A 10 51.67 -11.28 -14.13
CA HIS A 10 51.26 -10.51 -12.96
C HIS A 10 50.97 -9.03 -13.25
N MET A 11 51.65 -8.43 -14.24
CA MET A 11 51.35 -7.03 -14.61
C MET A 11 50.02 -6.87 -15.36
N ASN A 12 49.62 -7.89 -16.12
CA ASN A 12 48.43 -7.78 -16.97
C ASN A 12 47.12 -8.00 -16.19
N THR A 13 47.14 -8.75 -15.11
CA THR A 13 45.94 -8.98 -14.25
C THR A 13 45.62 -7.76 -13.37
N ASN A 14 46.63 -6.99 -12.96
CA ASN A 14 46.41 -5.85 -12.07
C ASN A 14 45.84 -4.63 -12.80
N THR A 15 46.19 -4.44 -14.09
CA THR A 15 45.67 -3.33 -14.91
C THR A 15 44.23 -3.54 -15.32
N ASN A 16 43.77 -4.78 -15.50
CA ASN A 16 42.36 -5.08 -15.83
C ASN A 16 41.44 -4.90 -14.64
N ASN A 17 41.87 -5.27 -13.42
CA ASN A 17 41.06 -5.08 -12.22
C ASN A 17 40.86 -3.60 -11.87
N HIS A 18 41.87 -2.74 -12.13
CA HIS A 18 41.71 -1.30 -11.93
C HIS A 18 40.74 -0.67 -12.93
N LYS A 19 40.73 -1.07 -14.21
CA LYS A 19 39.85 -0.55 -15.23
C LYS A 19 38.38 -0.97 -14.95
N THR A 20 38.18 -2.19 -14.52
CA THR A 20 36.80 -2.71 -14.21
C THR A 20 36.23 -2.02 -12.96
N SER A 21 37.03 -1.84 -11.91
CA SER A 21 36.62 -1.12 -10.69
C SER A 21 36.28 0.34 -11.01
N TYR A 22 37.04 1.03 -11.85
CA TYR A 22 36.79 2.41 -12.24
C TYR A 22 35.51 2.58 -13.06
N SER A 23 35.17 1.60 -13.89
CA SER A 23 33.94 1.60 -14.69
C SER A 23 32.71 1.41 -13.82
N ILE A 24 32.75 0.50 -12.83
CA ILE A 24 31.66 0.25 -11.88
C ILE A 24 31.40 1.49 -11.03
N THR A 25 32.44 2.11 -10.49
CA THR A 25 32.34 3.32 -9.66
C THR A 25 31.72 4.49 -10.43
N ARG A 26 32.10 4.69 -11.71
CA ARG A 26 31.47 5.70 -12.57
C ARG A 26 30.00 5.44 -12.84
N GLY A 27 29.62 4.18 -13.10
CA GLY A 27 28.23 3.78 -13.30
C GLY A 27 27.38 4.06 -12.06
N LEU A 28 27.89 3.72 -10.89
CA LEU A 28 27.22 3.95 -9.61
C LEU A 28 27.04 5.44 -9.32
N PHE A 29 28.07 6.24 -9.58
CA PHE A 29 28.01 7.70 -9.41
C PHE A 29 27.00 8.35 -10.36
N PHE A 30 26.92 7.89 -11.61
CA PHE A 30 25.91 8.34 -12.57
C PHE A 30 24.49 8.02 -12.11
N LEU A 31 24.24 6.82 -11.59
CA LEU A 31 22.93 6.42 -11.06
C LEU A 31 22.52 7.29 -9.86
N ILE A 32 23.46 7.61 -8.96
CA ILE A 32 23.18 8.50 -7.82
C ILE A 32 22.79 9.89 -8.33
N ILE A 33 23.54 10.45 -9.27
CA ILE A 33 23.22 11.78 -9.84
C ILE A 33 21.84 11.76 -10.51
N CYS A 34 21.53 10.75 -11.31
CA CYS A 34 20.21 10.62 -11.94
C CYS A 34 19.09 10.52 -10.91
N SER A 35 19.29 9.76 -9.83
CA SER A 35 18.32 9.65 -8.74
C SER A 35 18.09 10.98 -8.02
N VAL A 36 19.17 11.74 -7.74
CA VAL A 36 19.06 13.07 -7.13
C VAL A 36 18.34 14.04 -8.06
N ILE A 37 18.71 14.07 -9.34
CA ILE A 37 18.07 14.94 -10.34
C ILE A 37 16.59 14.58 -10.45
N PHE A 38 16.24 13.29 -10.52
CA PHE A 38 14.86 12.85 -10.59
C PHE A 38 14.07 13.27 -9.35
N THR A 39 14.66 13.14 -8.17
CA THR A 39 14.05 13.56 -6.90
C THR A 39 13.84 15.08 -6.90
N VAL A 40 14.86 15.87 -7.27
CA VAL A 40 14.76 17.33 -7.34
C VAL A 40 13.70 17.75 -8.36
N LEU A 41 13.69 17.16 -9.56
CA LEU A 41 12.66 17.44 -10.57
C LEU A 41 11.27 17.08 -10.08
N TYR A 42 11.11 15.95 -9.43
CA TYR A 42 9.83 15.52 -8.87
C TYR A 42 9.27 16.50 -7.82
N TYR A 43 10.16 17.05 -6.95
CA TYR A 43 9.74 18.03 -5.94
C TYR A 43 9.68 19.46 -6.48
N SER A 44 10.43 19.79 -7.53
CA SER A 44 10.47 21.12 -8.15
C SER A 44 9.44 21.31 -9.25
N LEU A 45 8.94 20.23 -9.84
CA LEU A 45 7.77 20.33 -10.71
C LEU A 45 6.68 20.99 -9.86
N PRO A 46 6.20 22.20 -10.25
CA PRO A 46 5.11 22.81 -9.54
C PRO A 46 4.07 21.71 -9.44
N ARG A 47 3.71 21.33 -8.23
CA ARG A 47 2.45 20.64 -7.99
C ARG A 47 1.46 21.59 -8.61
N GLN A 48 1.24 21.43 -9.93
CA GLN A 48 0.17 22.14 -10.57
C GLN A 48 -0.95 21.93 -9.58
N ASN A 49 -1.43 23.06 -9.02
CA ASN A 49 -2.75 23.13 -8.43
C ASN A 49 -3.73 22.78 -9.55
N ARG A 50 -3.61 21.58 -10.09
CA ARG A 50 -4.76 20.86 -10.53
C ARG A 50 -5.57 20.88 -9.25
N GLU A 51 -6.54 21.78 -9.23
CA GLU A 51 -7.73 21.59 -8.43
C GLU A 51 -7.90 20.08 -8.43
N PRO A 52 -7.85 19.42 -7.25
CA PRO A 52 -7.88 17.99 -7.17
C PRO A 52 -8.93 17.59 -8.19
N ALA A 53 -8.46 17.04 -9.33
CA ALA A 53 -9.38 16.62 -10.39
C ALA A 53 -10.37 15.84 -9.60
N ILE A 54 -11.58 16.44 -9.40
CA ILE A 54 -12.54 16.14 -8.34
C ILE A 54 -12.35 14.68 -8.08
N SER A 55 -11.60 14.36 -7.01
CA SER A 55 -11.22 12.97 -6.79
C SER A 55 -12.56 12.33 -6.48
N ASP A 56 -13.09 11.59 -7.45
CA ASP A 56 -14.40 10.95 -7.36
C ASP A 56 -14.40 9.87 -6.27
N TYR A 57 -13.66 10.12 -5.19
CA TYR A 57 -13.68 9.30 -3.99
C TYR A 57 -13.86 10.15 -2.73
N ILE A 58 -14.54 9.58 -1.77
CA ILE A 58 -14.79 10.16 -0.46
C ILE A 58 -14.09 9.35 0.62
N ASP A 59 -13.65 10.01 1.68
CA ASP A 59 -13.24 9.33 2.91
C ASP A 59 -14.48 8.68 3.53
N PHE A 60 -14.45 7.37 3.62
CA PHE A 60 -15.55 6.59 4.13
C PHE A 60 -15.31 6.06 5.55
N SER A 61 -14.21 6.46 6.18
CA SER A 61 -13.75 5.99 7.50
C SER A 61 -14.67 6.41 8.65
N GLU A 62 -15.32 7.58 8.54
CA GLU A 62 -16.16 8.14 9.59
C GLU A 62 -17.65 7.77 9.44
N GLY A 63 -18.43 7.97 10.51
CA GLY A 63 -19.88 7.79 10.49
C GLY A 63 -20.36 6.33 10.58
N TRP A 64 -19.49 5.40 10.92
CA TRP A 64 -19.84 4.04 11.25
C TRP A 64 -20.36 3.94 12.69
N THR A 65 -21.41 3.16 12.88
CA THR A 65 -22.01 2.96 14.19
C THR A 65 -22.19 1.48 14.50
N THR A 66 -22.01 1.14 15.76
CA THR A 66 -22.40 -0.18 16.28
C THR A 66 -23.93 -0.33 16.35
N SER A 67 -24.41 -1.53 16.59
CA SER A 67 -25.85 -1.80 16.74
C SER A 67 -26.51 -0.99 17.86
N ASP A 68 -25.76 -0.54 18.86
CA ASP A 68 -26.21 0.32 19.97
C ASP A 68 -25.99 1.81 19.70
N GLY A 69 -25.62 2.18 18.45
CA GLY A 69 -25.50 3.58 17.99
C GLY A 69 -24.21 4.27 18.42
N ARG A 70 -23.24 3.56 19.02
CA ARG A 70 -21.95 4.16 19.40
C ARG A 70 -21.01 4.25 18.22
N PRO A 71 -20.18 5.31 18.16
CA PRO A 71 -19.12 5.40 17.15
C PRO A 71 -18.07 4.30 17.39
N VAL A 72 -17.40 3.89 16.32
CA VAL A 72 -16.37 2.84 16.35
C VAL A 72 -14.99 3.42 16.21
N ASP A 73 -14.07 2.92 17.02
CA ASP A 73 -12.64 3.13 16.83
C ASP A 73 -12.06 1.95 16.04
N PHE A 74 -11.81 2.17 14.77
CA PHE A 74 -11.19 1.19 13.88
C PHE A 74 -9.70 0.98 14.10
N SER A 75 -9.06 1.77 14.95
CA SER A 75 -7.63 1.65 15.24
C SER A 75 -7.32 0.58 16.29
N HIS A 76 -8.30 0.19 17.09
CA HIS A 76 -8.15 -0.78 18.19
C HIS A 76 -9.37 -1.69 18.30
N ILE A 77 -9.42 -2.74 17.49
CA ILE A 77 -10.53 -3.70 17.52
C ILE A 77 -10.14 -4.90 18.36
N SER A 78 -10.94 -5.18 19.40
CA SER A 78 -10.82 -6.34 20.28
C SER A 78 -12.05 -7.22 20.14
N GLY A 79 -11.86 -8.50 19.79
CA GLY A 79 -12.95 -9.43 19.59
C GLY A 79 -13.84 -9.11 18.39
N THR A 80 -15.10 -9.51 18.44
CA THR A 80 -16.04 -9.33 17.33
C THR A 80 -16.78 -8.01 17.46
N CYS A 81 -16.82 -7.23 16.39
CA CYS A 81 -17.52 -5.96 16.29
C CYS A 81 -18.34 -5.91 15.00
N THR A 82 -19.62 -5.56 15.11
CA THR A 82 -20.49 -5.33 13.95
C THR A 82 -20.84 -3.86 13.86
N VAL A 83 -20.58 -3.27 12.71
CA VAL A 83 -20.80 -1.84 12.45
C VAL A 83 -21.56 -1.64 11.16
N THR A 84 -22.35 -0.61 11.10
CA THR A 84 -23.19 -0.28 9.96
C THR A 84 -23.02 1.16 9.52
N LYS A 85 -23.19 1.38 8.22
CA LYS A 85 -23.25 2.72 7.62
C LYS A 85 -24.09 2.68 6.36
N LYS A 86 -24.87 3.72 6.10
CA LYS A 86 -25.61 3.85 4.84
C LYS A 86 -24.68 4.28 3.71
N LEU A 87 -24.81 3.62 2.57
CA LEU A 87 -24.18 4.06 1.33
C LEU A 87 -24.79 5.39 0.88
N PRO A 88 -23.98 6.32 0.38
CA PRO A 88 -24.49 7.57 -0.17
C PRO A 88 -25.30 7.33 -1.47
N ALA A 89 -25.89 8.39 -1.99
CA ALA A 89 -26.46 8.34 -3.33
C ALA A 89 -25.33 8.16 -4.36
N LEU A 90 -25.34 7.03 -5.07
CA LEU A 90 -24.31 6.70 -6.07
C LEU A 90 -24.79 7.11 -7.46
N THR A 91 -23.99 7.88 -8.17
CA THR A 91 -24.25 8.29 -9.55
C THR A 91 -23.78 7.26 -10.58
N HIS A 92 -22.80 6.46 -10.22
CA HIS A 92 -22.19 5.38 -11.00
C HIS A 92 -21.66 4.28 -10.08
N ASP A 93 -21.16 3.20 -10.66
CA ASP A 93 -20.51 2.13 -9.91
C ASP A 93 -19.21 2.63 -9.30
N MET A 94 -18.96 2.25 -8.05
CA MET A 94 -17.81 2.65 -7.25
C MET A 94 -17.09 1.44 -6.71
N ALA A 95 -15.98 1.66 -6.04
CA ALA A 95 -15.29 0.66 -5.25
C ALA A 95 -15.19 1.11 -3.80
N LEU A 96 -15.45 0.20 -2.89
CA LEU A 96 -15.08 0.34 -1.49
C LEU A 96 -13.66 -0.18 -1.34
N PHE A 97 -12.75 0.69 -0.94
CA PHE A 97 -11.34 0.37 -0.72
C PHE A 97 -11.03 0.54 0.77
N PHE A 98 -10.35 -0.44 1.36
CA PHE A 98 -9.89 -0.36 2.75
C PHE A 98 -8.69 -1.26 3.00
N PHE A 99 -7.99 -0.99 4.09
CA PHE A 99 -6.92 -1.82 4.63
C PHE A 99 -7.38 -2.46 5.93
N TYR A 100 -7.13 -3.76 6.09
CA TYR A 100 -7.33 -4.43 7.38
C TYR A 100 -6.04 -5.10 7.87
N LYS A 101 -5.94 -5.26 9.18
CA LYS A 101 -4.84 -5.95 9.84
C LYS A 101 -5.35 -6.74 11.04
N SER A 102 -4.81 -7.96 11.22
CA SER A 102 -5.09 -8.82 12.38
C SER A 102 -6.58 -9.05 12.65
N SER A 103 -7.41 -9.06 11.60
CA SER A 103 -8.85 -9.20 11.71
C SER A 103 -9.40 -10.02 10.56
N ASN A 104 -10.44 -10.79 10.83
CA ASN A 104 -11.32 -11.33 9.80
C ASN A 104 -12.40 -10.29 9.50
N VAL A 105 -12.74 -10.12 8.25
CA VAL A 105 -13.71 -9.11 7.82
C VAL A 105 -14.75 -9.75 6.93
N THR A 106 -16.01 -9.59 7.29
CA THR A 106 -17.16 -9.94 6.45
C THR A 106 -17.93 -8.67 6.14
N ILE A 107 -18.31 -8.49 4.89
CA ILE A 107 -19.04 -7.30 4.43
C ILE A 107 -20.35 -7.73 3.79
N LEU A 108 -21.44 -7.07 4.23
CA LEU A 108 -22.77 -7.29 3.69
C LEU A 108 -23.36 -5.95 3.20
N ILE A 109 -24.16 -6.02 2.16
CA ILE A 109 -25.09 -4.94 1.75
C ILE A 109 -26.49 -5.45 2.05
N ASP A 110 -27.15 -4.80 3.00
CA ASP A 110 -28.34 -5.32 3.68
C ASP A 110 -28.03 -6.75 4.20
N ASP A 111 -28.69 -7.79 3.68
CA ASP A 111 -28.46 -9.18 4.07
C ASP A 111 -27.56 -9.95 3.07
N ARG A 112 -27.11 -9.31 1.99
CA ARG A 112 -26.30 -9.95 0.95
C ARG A 112 -24.82 -9.84 1.28
N GLN A 113 -24.18 -10.95 1.59
CA GLN A 113 -22.73 -11.00 1.76
C GLN A 113 -22.02 -10.74 0.42
N ILE A 114 -21.14 -9.77 0.40
CA ILE A 114 -20.35 -9.39 -0.78
C ILE A 114 -18.86 -9.68 -0.63
N TYR A 115 -18.40 -9.88 0.61
CA TYR A 115 -17.00 -10.19 0.90
C TYR A 115 -16.86 -10.95 2.21
N GLU A 116 -15.88 -11.83 2.25
CA GLU A 116 -15.40 -12.48 3.46
C GLU A 116 -13.91 -12.77 3.32
N THR A 117 -13.14 -12.51 4.39
CA THR A 117 -11.73 -12.91 4.41
C THR A 117 -11.63 -14.42 4.45
N MET A 118 -10.98 -15.01 3.44
CA MET A 118 -10.66 -16.42 3.46
C MET A 118 -9.64 -16.71 4.57
N GLN A 119 -10.00 -17.56 5.52
CA GLN A 119 -9.01 -18.21 6.37
C GLN A 119 -8.48 -19.41 5.59
N PRO A 120 -7.18 -19.44 5.26
CA PRO A 120 -6.62 -20.64 4.65
C PRO A 120 -6.73 -21.79 5.68
N GLU A 121 -7.45 -22.82 5.34
CA GLU A 121 -7.52 -24.04 6.14
C GLU A 121 -6.10 -24.60 6.36
N GLY A 122 -5.72 -24.88 7.61
CA GLY A 122 -4.44 -25.46 7.95
C GLY A 122 -3.25 -24.48 8.02
N VAL A 123 -3.48 -23.21 8.20
CA VAL A 123 -2.39 -22.24 8.40
C VAL A 123 -1.66 -22.52 9.71
N PHE A 124 -0.39 -22.87 9.58
CA PHE A 124 0.51 -23.16 10.71
C PHE A 124 0.76 -21.93 11.60
N PHE A 125 0.50 -20.72 11.06
CA PHE A 125 0.78 -19.45 11.71
C PHE A 125 -0.42 -18.51 11.62
N GLY A 126 -1.09 -18.29 12.74
CA GLY A 126 -2.08 -17.22 12.92
C GLY A 126 -3.54 -17.65 12.76
N LYS A 127 -4.42 -16.82 13.33
CA LYS A 127 -5.88 -16.99 13.33
C LYS A 127 -6.56 -16.05 12.34
N THR A 128 -5.79 -15.23 11.64
CA THR A 128 -6.28 -14.25 10.67
C THR A 128 -5.42 -14.26 9.41
N PRO A 129 -5.92 -13.78 8.26
CA PRO A 129 -5.16 -13.69 7.02
C PRO A 129 -4.03 -12.65 7.05
N GLY A 130 -3.77 -12.00 8.21
CA GLY A 130 -2.70 -11.02 8.37
C GLY A 130 -3.15 -9.60 8.05
N ALA A 131 -2.50 -8.95 7.10
CA ALA A 131 -2.79 -7.59 6.69
C ALA A 131 -2.94 -7.51 5.18
N SER A 132 -3.99 -6.87 4.69
CA SER A 132 -4.24 -6.73 3.25
C SER A 132 -5.06 -5.50 2.90
N TYR A 133 -4.89 -5.06 1.66
CA TYR A 133 -5.81 -4.11 1.01
C TYR A 133 -6.92 -4.87 0.28
N VAL A 134 -8.12 -4.34 0.37
CA VAL A 134 -9.31 -4.88 -0.29
C VAL A 134 -9.92 -3.78 -1.16
N SER A 135 -10.36 -4.16 -2.35
CA SER A 135 -11.15 -3.32 -3.23
C SER A 135 -12.36 -4.10 -3.71
N LEU A 136 -13.55 -3.64 -3.36
CA LEU A 136 -14.83 -4.32 -3.65
C LEU A 136 -15.70 -3.47 -4.52
N PRO A 137 -16.33 -4.01 -5.56
CA PRO A 137 -17.29 -3.28 -6.37
C PRO A 137 -18.56 -2.98 -5.54
N ILE A 138 -18.98 -1.74 -5.58
CA ILE A 138 -20.27 -1.26 -5.05
C ILE A 138 -21.05 -0.71 -6.25
N TYR A 139 -22.17 -1.31 -6.52
CA TYR A 139 -22.96 -0.97 -7.70
C TYR A 139 -23.90 0.20 -7.42
N ARG A 140 -24.21 0.97 -8.45
CA ARG A 140 -25.15 2.09 -8.36
C ARG A 140 -26.50 1.68 -7.74
N GLU A 141 -26.95 0.46 -7.99
CA GLU A 141 -28.19 -0.10 -7.44
C GLU A 141 -28.16 -0.31 -5.91
N ASP A 142 -26.97 -0.32 -5.30
CA ASP A 142 -26.78 -0.41 -3.86
C ASP A 142 -26.90 0.96 -3.16
N SER A 143 -27.21 2.01 -3.92
CA SER A 143 -27.38 3.37 -3.42
C SER A 143 -28.38 3.43 -2.25
N GLY A 144 -27.97 4.05 -1.15
CA GLY A 144 -28.81 4.23 0.04
C GLY A 144 -29.04 2.97 0.88
N ARG A 145 -28.55 1.80 0.44
CA ARG A 145 -28.58 0.56 1.22
C ARG A 145 -27.66 0.63 2.43
N THR A 146 -27.84 -0.29 3.36
CA THR A 146 -27.00 -0.39 4.55
C THR A 146 -25.81 -1.30 4.28
N LEU A 147 -24.63 -0.76 4.43
CA LEU A 147 -23.38 -1.52 4.43
C LEU A 147 -23.08 -1.96 5.87
N THR A 148 -22.87 -3.26 6.06
CA THR A 148 -22.55 -3.86 7.35
C THR A 148 -21.15 -4.46 7.28
N LEU A 149 -20.28 -4.11 8.22
CA LEU A 149 -18.99 -4.75 8.44
C LEU A 149 -19.05 -5.56 9.73
N VAL A 150 -18.77 -6.84 9.62
CA VAL A 150 -18.52 -7.72 10.76
C VAL A 150 -17.02 -7.93 10.81
N ILE A 151 -16.39 -7.48 11.88
CA ILE A 151 -14.95 -7.51 12.09
C ILE A 151 -14.70 -8.41 13.29
N ASP A 152 -13.86 -9.41 13.12
CA ASP A 152 -13.50 -10.33 14.19
C ASP A 152 -11.98 -10.34 14.39
N ASN A 153 -11.53 -9.89 15.56
CA ASN A 153 -10.16 -10.06 16.01
C ASN A 153 -10.07 -11.24 17.00
N PRO A 154 -9.71 -12.45 16.54
CA PRO A 154 -9.70 -13.65 17.37
C PRO A 154 -8.57 -13.65 18.43
N TYR A 155 -7.68 -12.68 18.40
CA TYR A 155 -6.63 -12.52 19.40
C TYR A 155 -7.13 -11.78 20.64
N GLY A 156 -8.15 -10.93 20.52
CA GLY A 156 -8.75 -10.17 21.62
C GLY A 156 -7.84 -9.11 22.24
N ASP A 157 -6.71 -8.84 21.61
CA ASP A 157 -5.62 -8.00 22.14
C ASP A 157 -5.66 -6.53 21.65
N GLY A 158 -6.70 -6.15 20.93
CA GLY A 158 -6.82 -4.81 20.33
C GLY A 158 -5.89 -4.57 19.12
N SER A 159 -5.24 -5.61 18.61
CA SER A 159 -4.36 -5.48 17.42
C SER A 159 -5.13 -5.35 16.11
N GLY A 160 -6.43 -5.63 16.12
CA GLY A 160 -7.29 -5.50 14.95
C GLY A 160 -7.41 -4.05 14.50
N LYS A 161 -7.29 -3.82 13.19
CA LYS A 161 -7.39 -2.48 12.58
C LYS A 161 -8.09 -2.51 11.25
N ILE A 162 -8.85 -1.46 11.00
CA ILE A 162 -9.30 -1.10 9.65
C ILE A 162 -8.88 0.35 9.40
N ASN A 163 -8.20 0.61 8.32
CA ASN A 163 -7.71 1.93 7.95
C ASN A 163 -8.02 2.21 6.49
N ASP A 164 -7.80 3.47 6.10
CA ASP A 164 -7.75 3.85 4.70
C ASP A 164 -9.05 3.49 3.93
N MET A 165 -10.20 3.73 4.56
CA MET A 165 -11.48 3.39 3.96
C MET A 165 -11.95 4.51 3.04
N TYR A 166 -12.07 4.18 1.75
CA TYR A 166 -12.49 5.11 0.70
C TYR A 166 -13.59 4.50 -0.15
N LEU A 167 -14.52 5.31 -0.60
CA LEU A 167 -15.55 4.94 -1.55
C LEU A 167 -15.44 5.86 -2.76
N GLY A 168 -15.23 5.30 -3.95
CA GLY A 168 -15.04 6.07 -5.18
C GLY A 168 -14.61 5.20 -6.35
N ARG A 169 -14.13 5.84 -7.42
CA ARG A 169 -13.61 5.09 -8.57
C ARG A 169 -12.28 4.43 -8.23
N SER A 170 -12.14 3.15 -8.59
CA SER A 170 -10.94 2.38 -8.29
C SER A 170 -9.66 3.04 -8.79
N GLU A 171 -9.70 3.62 -9.97
CA GLU A 171 -8.55 4.28 -10.60
C GLU A 171 -8.09 5.50 -9.80
N ASP A 172 -9.04 6.32 -9.34
CA ASP A 172 -8.74 7.55 -8.61
C ASP A 172 -8.14 7.24 -7.24
N ILE A 173 -8.70 6.23 -6.54
CA ILE A 173 -8.17 5.76 -5.27
C ILE A 173 -6.75 5.22 -5.45
N LEU A 174 -6.52 4.39 -6.46
CA LEU A 174 -5.21 3.79 -6.72
C LEU A 174 -4.16 4.85 -7.07
N ILE A 175 -4.50 5.79 -7.96
CA ILE A 175 -3.60 6.89 -8.36
C ILE A 175 -3.24 7.76 -7.17
N SER A 176 -4.22 8.10 -6.30
CA SER A 176 -3.94 8.89 -5.11
C SER A 176 -2.99 8.17 -4.16
N ARG A 177 -3.18 6.86 -3.96
CA ARG A 177 -2.32 6.03 -3.11
C ARG A 177 -0.90 5.91 -3.63
N ILE A 178 -0.73 5.69 -4.94
CA ILE A 178 0.60 5.68 -5.55
C ILE A 178 1.27 7.04 -5.36
N ARG A 179 0.56 8.13 -5.61
CA ARG A 179 1.10 9.48 -5.46
C ARG A 179 1.52 9.79 -4.04
N ASP A 180 0.72 9.41 -3.04
CA ASP A 180 1.01 9.68 -1.62
C ASP A 180 2.20 8.86 -1.10
N LYS A 181 2.41 7.67 -1.64
CA LYS A 181 3.50 6.76 -1.25
C LYS A 181 4.77 6.93 -2.09
N ALA A 182 4.68 7.54 -3.27
CA ALA A 182 5.82 7.72 -4.19
C ALA A 182 7.05 8.39 -3.54
N PRO A 183 6.91 9.43 -2.68
CA PRO A 183 8.07 10.02 -2.00
C PRO A 183 8.82 9.02 -1.11
N GLY A 184 8.09 8.15 -0.40
CA GLY A 184 8.69 7.13 0.47
C GLY A 184 9.51 6.10 -0.32
N PHE A 185 9.05 5.71 -1.50
CA PHE A 185 9.80 4.79 -2.36
C PHE A 185 11.12 5.40 -2.84
N GLY A 186 11.13 6.67 -3.23
CA GLY A 186 12.34 7.37 -3.65
C GLY A 186 13.39 7.43 -2.54
N ILE A 187 12.97 7.75 -1.32
CA ILE A 187 13.86 7.82 -0.16
C ILE A 187 14.39 6.43 0.21
N SER A 188 13.53 5.42 0.24
CA SER A 188 13.95 4.03 0.54
C SER A 188 14.94 3.49 -0.49
N PHE A 189 14.73 3.81 -1.76
CA PHE A 189 15.64 3.45 -2.84
C PHE A 189 17.01 4.13 -2.68
N LEU A 190 17.03 5.42 -2.32
CA LEU A 190 18.25 6.16 -2.02
C LEU A 190 19.03 5.56 -0.84
N ILE A 191 18.36 5.27 0.27
CA ILE A 191 18.98 4.66 1.46
C ILE A 191 19.57 3.29 1.12
N ALA A 192 18.84 2.45 0.39
CA ALA A 192 19.30 1.13 -0.01
C ALA A 192 20.53 1.19 -0.93
N HIS A 193 20.65 2.22 -1.78
CA HIS A 193 21.79 2.40 -2.69
C HIS A 193 23.00 3.06 -2.04
N LEU A 194 22.80 3.88 -1.02
CA LEU A 194 23.87 4.51 -0.26
C LEU A 194 24.50 3.59 0.79
N GLY A 195 23.90 2.42 1.04
CA GLY A 195 24.41 1.46 2.02
C GLY A 195 24.31 1.96 3.46
N LEU A 196 23.36 2.88 3.76
CA LEU A 196 23.10 3.42 5.08
C LEU A 196 22.09 2.58 5.82
#